data_38a73af7acf2b6f68878dc410fe1fe04
#
_entry.id   38a73af7acf2b6f68878dc410fe1fe04
#
_cell.length_a   1.000
_cell.length_b   1.000
_cell.length_c   1.000
_cell.angle_alpha   90.00
_cell.angle_beta   90.00
_cell.angle_gamma   90.00
#
_symmetry.space_group_name_H-M   'P 1'
#
loop_
_entity.id
_entity.type
_entity.pdbx_description
1 polymer ?
#
loop_
_entity_poly.entity_id
_entity_poly.type
_entity_poly.pdbx_seq_one_letter_code
_entity_poly.pdbx_strand_id
1 'polypeptide(L)' 'MEYTNSQIRDLIAEYIHNSDDRRMLQLRLIDGMSFEAIGFEMGMTTKTVRIRIHKGEGILFKHIPG' A
#
# COMPACT_ATOMS: atom_id res chain seq x y z
N MET A 1 15.99 6.56 -7.33
CA MET A 1 16.45 5.87 -6.12
C MET A 1 15.42 4.80 -5.75
N GLU A 2 15.88 3.59 -5.54
CA GLU A 2 15.02 2.49 -5.17
C GLU A 2 14.97 2.32 -3.66
N TYR A 3 13.79 2.01 -3.16
CA TYR A 3 13.59 1.74 -1.75
C TYR A 3 13.60 0.23 -1.52
N THR A 4 14.25 -0.20 -0.43
CA THR A 4 14.19 -1.60 -0.02
C THR A 4 12.81 -1.92 0.54
N ASN A 5 12.48 -3.22 0.62
CA ASN A 5 11.23 -3.64 1.22
C ASN A 5 11.12 -3.19 2.68
N SER A 6 12.23 -3.21 3.42
CA SER A 6 12.26 -2.71 4.79
C SER A 6 11.89 -1.23 4.88
N GLN A 7 12.45 -0.42 3.97
CA GLN A 7 12.14 1.01 3.94
C GLN A 7 10.67 1.25 3.61
N ILE A 8 10.11 0.50 2.68
CA ILE A 8 8.69 0.60 2.33
C ILE A 8 7.81 0.22 3.52
N ARG A 9 8.14 -0.87 4.22
CA ARG A 9 7.41 -1.26 5.42
C ARG A 9 7.45 -0.19 6.50
N ASP A 10 8.60 0.42 6.71
CA ASP A 10 8.77 1.47 7.72
C ASP A 10 7.92 2.69 7.36
N LEU A 11 7.90 3.09 6.09
CA LEU A 11 7.07 4.20 5.63
C LEU A 11 5.58 3.91 5.85
N ILE A 12 5.14 2.70 5.49
CA ILE A 12 3.74 2.29 5.69
C ILE A 12 3.38 2.34 7.17
N ALA A 13 4.24 1.78 8.03
CA ALA A 13 4.01 1.77 9.47
C ALA A 13 3.96 3.17 10.07
N GLU A 14 4.80 4.08 9.55
CA GLU A 14 4.90 5.46 10.05
C GLU A 14 3.69 6.31 9.67
N TYR A 15 3.27 6.24 8.42
CA TYR A 15 2.32 7.21 7.85
C TYR A 15 0.92 6.65 7.56
N ILE A 16 0.73 5.36 7.57
CA ILE A 16 -0.57 4.74 7.31
C ILE A 16 -1.08 4.13 8.62
N HIS A 17 -2.21 4.60 9.11
CA HIS A 17 -2.70 4.22 10.43
C HIS A 17 -3.75 3.11 10.42
N ASN A 18 -4.48 2.93 9.32
CA ASN A 18 -5.49 1.88 9.22
C ASN A 18 -4.81 0.54 8.89
N SER A 19 -5.13 -0.50 9.68
CA SER A 19 -4.47 -1.81 9.51
C SER A 19 -4.76 -2.47 8.17
N ASP A 20 -5.97 -2.32 7.64
CA ASP A 20 -6.31 -2.87 6.33
C ASP A 20 -5.57 -2.15 5.22
N ASP A 21 -5.45 -0.83 5.32
CA ASP A 21 -4.70 -0.04 4.35
C ASP A 21 -3.21 -0.40 4.36
N ARG A 22 -2.64 -0.59 5.56
CA ARG A 22 -1.25 -1.05 5.70
C ARG A 22 -1.03 -2.37 4.98
N ARG A 23 -1.95 -3.32 5.20
CA ARG A 23 -1.84 -4.64 4.57
C ARG A 23 -1.96 -4.54 3.05
N MET A 24 -2.94 -3.80 2.55
CA MET A 24 -3.11 -3.62 1.10
C MET A 24 -1.89 -3.00 0.45
N LEU A 25 -1.30 -1.99 1.08
CA LEU A 25 -0.10 -1.35 0.57
C LEU A 25 1.09 -2.29 0.57
N GLN A 26 1.24 -3.12 1.61
CA GLN A 26 2.28 -4.14 1.64
C GLN A 26 2.10 -5.16 0.52
N LEU A 27 0.89 -5.65 0.34
CA LEU A 27 0.60 -6.63 -0.72
C LEU A 27 0.88 -6.05 -2.10
N ARG A 28 0.59 -4.76 -2.30
CA ARG A 28 0.81 -4.10 -3.59
C ARG A 28 2.27 -3.72 -3.83
N LEU A 29 2.89 -3.03 -2.86
CA LEU A 29 4.20 -2.41 -3.05
C LEU A 29 5.36 -3.38 -2.78
N ILE A 30 5.16 -4.36 -1.90
CA ILE A 30 6.22 -5.31 -1.56
C ILE A 30 6.02 -6.63 -2.31
N ASP A 31 4.82 -7.18 -2.28
CA ASP A 31 4.54 -8.48 -2.90
C ASP A 31 4.16 -8.38 -4.37
N GLY A 32 3.85 -7.18 -4.87
CA GLY A 32 3.54 -6.96 -6.28
C GLY A 32 2.21 -7.54 -6.73
N MET A 33 1.26 -7.70 -5.82
CA MET A 33 -0.05 -8.29 -6.16
C MET A 33 -0.91 -7.32 -6.98
N SER A 34 -1.75 -7.85 -7.85
CA SER A 34 -2.73 -7.06 -8.58
C SER A 34 -3.84 -6.57 -7.64
N PHE A 35 -4.55 -5.53 -8.06
CA PHE A 35 -5.70 -5.03 -7.29
C PHE A 35 -6.77 -6.10 -7.12
N GLU A 36 -6.98 -6.93 -8.16
CA GLU A 36 -7.95 -8.02 -8.10
C GLU A 36 -7.55 -9.06 -7.05
N ALA A 37 -6.28 -9.45 -7.05
CA ALA A 37 -5.77 -10.42 -6.08
C ALA A 37 -5.87 -9.89 -4.66
N ILE A 38 -5.55 -8.61 -4.46
CA ILE A 38 -5.68 -7.98 -3.14
C ILE A 38 -7.14 -7.93 -2.70
N GLY A 39 -8.05 -7.59 -3.62
CA GLY A 39 -9.48 -7.58 -3.32
C GLY A 39 -9.98 -8.93 -2.87
N PHE A 40 -9.55 -9.98 -3.56
CA PHE A 40 -9.90 -11.34 -3.18
C PHE A 40 -9.36 -11.68 -1.79
N GLU A 41 -8.10 -11.35 -1.52
CA GLU A 41 -7.44 -11.62 -0.24
C GLU A 41 -8.10 -10.86 0.92
N MET A 42 -8.50 -9.64 0.68
CA MET A 42 -9.05 -8.74 1.72
C MET A 42 -10.57 -8.79 1.82
N GLY A 43 -11.24 -9.51 0.92
CA GLY A 43 -12.70 -9.53 0.87
C GLY A 43 -13.30 -8.20 0.43
N MET A 44 -12.63 -7.49 -0.47
CA MET A 44 -13.04 -6.18 -0.97
C MET A 44 -13.16 -6.19 -2.49
N THR A 45 -13.96 -5.26 -3.03
CA THR A 45 -14.05 -5.10 -4.48
C THR A 45 -12.74 -4.48 -5.00
N THR A 46 -12.42 -4.77 -6.26
CA THR A 46 -11.24 -4.20 -6.93
C THR A 46 -11.28 -2.67 -6.91
N LYS A 47 -12.45 -2.08 -7.11
CA LYS A 47 -12.61 -0.63 -7.07
C LYS A 47 -12.24 -0.05 -5.72
N THR A 48 -12.72 -0.65 -4.63
CA THR A 48 -12.41 -0.20 -3.27
C THR A 48 -10.91 -0.31 -3.00
N VAL A 49 -10.30 -1.44 -3.37
CA VAL A 49 -8.86 -1.64 -3.20
C VAL A 49 -8.07 -0.56 -3.93
N ARG A 50 -8.44 -0.30 -5.19
CA ARG A 50 -7.75 0.70 -6.00
C ARG A 50 -7.81 2.09 -5.37
N ILE A 51 -8.99 2.51 -4.92
CA ILE A 51 -9.18 3.82 -4.30
C ILE A 51 -8.33 3.94 -3.03
N ARG A 52 -8.38 2.92 -2.17
CA ARG A 52 -7.67 2.95 -0.89
C ARG A 52 -6.16 2.90 -1.08
N ILE A 53 -5.66 2.10 -2.02
CA ILE A 53 -4.24 2.02 -2.33
C ILE A 53 -3.74 3.34 -2.91
N HIS A 54 -4.46 3.93 -3.86
CA HIS A 54 -4.06 5.21 -4.44
C HIS A 54 -4.00 6.31 -3.39
N LYS A 55 -4.95 6.34 -2.46
CA LYS A 55 -4.92 7.28 -1.35
C LYS A 55 -3.70 7.07 -0.47
N GLY A 56 -3.41 5.82 -0.12
CA GLY A 56 -2.24 5.48 0.69
C GLY A 56 -0.93 5.84 -0.02
N GLU A 57 -0.82 5.53 -1.30
CA GLU A 57 0.36 5.90 -2.09
C GLU A 57 0.57 7.41 -2.10
N GLY A 58 -0.52 8.19 -2.22
CA GLY A 58 -0.45 9.64 -2.16
C GLY A 58 0.14 10.14 -0.84
N ILE A 59 -0.23 9.51 0.27
CA ILE A 59 0.32 9.84 1.58
C ILE A 59 1.82 9.49 1.64
N LEU A 60 2.18 8.29 1.21
CA LEU A 60 3.57 7.83 1.25
C LEU A 60 4.48 8.71 0.38
N PHE A 61 4.03 9.07 -0.82
CA PHE A 61 4.85 9.83 -1.77
C PHE A 61 5.15 11.24 -1.29
N LYS A 62 4.32 11.81 -0.40
CA LYS A 62 4.61 13.10 0.21
C LYS A 62 5.83 13.04 1.13
N HIS A 63 6.16 11.86 1.64
CA HIS A 63 7.24 11.66 2.59
C HIS A 63 8.47 11.01 1.97
N ILE A 64 8.43 10.74 0.67
CA ILE A 64 9.57 10.20 -0.06
C ILE A 64 10.36 11.37 -0.63
N PRO A 65 11.63 11.53 -0.23
CA PRO A 65 12.46 12.60 -0.77
C PRO A 65 12.70 12.37 -2.27
N GLY A 66 12.48 13.38 -3.03
CA GLY A 66 12.70 13.18 -4.42
C GLY A 66 12.66 14.12 -5.35
#